data_b4b89eda103108f99a90a9c66914c2ed
#
_entry.id   b4b89eda103108f99a90a9c66914c2ed
#
_cell.length_a   1.000
_cell.length_b   1.000
_cell.length_c   1.000
_cell.angle_alpha   90.00
_cell.angle_beta   90.00
_cell.angle_gamma   90.00
#
_symmetry.space_group_name_H-M   'P 1'
#
loop_
_entity.id
_entity.type
_entity.pdbx_description
1 polymer ?
#
loop_
_entity_poly.entity_id
_entity_poly.type
_entity_poly.pdbx_seq_one_letter_code
_entity_poly.pdbx_strand_id
1 'polypeptide(L)'
;MLFAFFIAVLSFLFLETINYIEHYGLKRFKTPTGRYERVQPHHSWNSNFNIGRIVLYELTRHSDHHFKASKKYQVLNSHEESPTLPLGYPASILLSLVPPLWFKVINPLVPKSMK
;
A
#
# COMPACT_ATOMS: atom_id res chain seq x y z
N MET A 1 -0.54 -16.74 28.02
CA MET A 1 -0.58 -15.26 27.90
C MET A 1 0.57 -14.69 27.07
N LEU A 2 1.84 -14.97 27.38
CA LEU A 2 2.99 -14.43 26.63
C LEU A 2 2.98 -14.76 25.14
N PHE A 3 2.62 -15.98 24.75
CA PHE A 3 2.53 -16.38 23.34
C PHE A 3 1.46 -15.57 22.58
N ALA A 4 0.28 -15.39 23.16
CA ALA A 4 -0.79 -14.61 22.54
C ALA A 4 -0.40 -13.13 22.39
N PHE A 5 0.28 -12.56 23.38
CA PHE A 5 0.83 -11.20 23.31
C PHE A 5 1.88 -11.08 22.19
N PHE A 6 2.80 -12.02 22.09
CA PHE A 6 3.82 -12.04 21.05
C PHE A 6 3.19 -12.09 19.65
N ILE A 7 2.21 -12.97 19.44
CA ILE A 7 1.48 -13.06 18.15
C ILE A 7 0.74 -11.77 17.83
N ALA A 8 0.10 -11.15 18.81
CA ALA A 8 -0.61 -9.87 18.60
C ALA A 8 0.36 -8.76 18.16
N VAL A 9 1.51 -8.64 18.83
CA VAL A 9 2.55 -7.66 18.47
C VAL A 9 3.09 -7.93 17.06
N LEU A 10 3.41 -9.18 16.75
CA LEU A 10 3.92 -9.55 15.43
C LEU A 10 2.91 -9.26 14.32
N SER A 11 1.64 -9.58 14.54
CA SER A 11 0.55 -9.30 13.61
C SER A 11 0.37 -7.80 13.38
N PHE A 12 0.44 -7.01 14.45
CA PHE A 12 0.38 -5.56 14.37
C PHE A 12 1.54 -4.99 13.56
N LEU A 13 2.77 -5.40 13.85
CA LEU A 13 3.96 -4.95 13.11
C LEU A 13 3.89 -5.34 11.62
N PHE A 14 3.37 -6.52 11.34
CA PHE A 14 3.17 -6.97 9.96
C PHE A 14 2.13 -6.10 9.23
N LEU A 15 1.01 -5.80 9.87
CA LEU A 15 -0.03 -4.92 9.33
C LEU A 15 0.52 -3.51 9.07
N GLU A 16 1.27 -2.95 10.03
CA GLU A 16 1.88 -1.62 9.85
C GLU A 16 2.92 -1.59 8.74
N THR A 17 3.67 -2.68 8.55
CA THR A 17 4.60 -2.80 7.42
C THR A 17 3.85 -2.79 6.09
N ILE A 18 2.72 -3.47 6.00
CA ILE A 18 1.87 -3.46 4.80
C ILE A 18 1.33 -2.04 4.56
N ASN A 19 0.74 -1.40 5.57
CA ASN A 19 0.27 -0.02 5.48
C ASN A 19 1.38 0.94 5.01
N TYR A 20 2.58 0.78 5.54
CA TYR A 20 3.73 1.58 5.16
C TYR A 20 4.05 1.44 3.66
N ILE A 21 4.17 0.21 3.14
CA ILE A 21 4.51 -0.01 1.73
C ILE A 21 3.40 0.46 0.79
N GLU A 22 2.14 0.38 1.22
CA GLU A 22 0.97 0.77 0.42
C GLU A 22 0.79 2.27 0.29
N HIS A 23 1.29 3.04 1.24
CA HIS A 23 1.09 4.50 1.27
C HIS A 23 2.37 5.31 1.20
N TYR A 24 3.54 4.66 1.13
CA TYR A 24 4.82 5.34 1.15
C TYR A 24 4.96 6.41 0.06
N GLY A 25 5.26 7.64 0.50
CA GLY A 25 5.53 8.76 -0.38
C GLY A 25 4.31 9.35 -1.10
N LEU A 26 3.11 8.82 -0.88
CA LEU A 26 1.88 9.29 -1.49
C LEU A 26 1.12 10.23 -0.54
N LYS A 27 0.68 11.38 -1.05
CA LYS A 27 0.10 12.47 -0.23
C LYS A 27 -1.27 12.85 -0.76
N ARG A 28 -2.20 13.14 0.16
CA ARG A 28 -3.44 13.86 -0.16
C ARG A 28 -3.24 15.36 0.04
N PHE A 29 -3.69 16.14 -0.92
CA PHE A 29 -3.58 17.59 -0.85
C PHE A 29 -4.79 18.20 -0.14
N LYS A 30 -4.57 19.39 0.46
CA LYS A 30 -5.67 20.17 1.03
C LYS A 30 -6.39 20.93 -0.07
N THR A 31 -7.71 20.87 -0.04
CA THR A 31 -8.56 21.71 -0.89
C THR A 31 -8.53 23.17 -0.41
N PRO A 32 -8.99 24.12 -1.25
CA PRO A 32 -9.12 25.53 -0.84
C PRO A 32 -9.96 25.74 0.43
N THR A 33 -10.85 24.79 0.75
CA THR A 33 -11.68 24.80 1.97
C THR A 33 -10.95 24.30 3.21
N GLY A 34 -9.65 23.95 3.10
CA GLY A 34 -8.82 23.45 4.21
C GLY A 34 -9.01 21.98 4.56
N ARG A 35 -9.88 21.27 3.87
CA ARG A 35 -10.10 19.81 4.04
C ARG A 35 -9.17 19.03 3.11
N TYR A 36 -8.79 17.81 3.52
CA TYR A 36 -8.10 16.92 2.60
C TYR A 36 -9.04 16.43 1.48
N GLU A 37 -8.51 16.33 0.28
CA GLU A 37 -9.21 15.74 -0.85
C GLU A 37 -9.67 14.29 -0.54
N ARG A 38 -10.72 13.85 -1.22
CA ARG A 38 -11.18 12.46 -1.11
C ARG A 38 -10.08 11.51 -1.59
N VAL A 39 -9.96 10.35 -0.96
CA VAL A 39 -9.03 9.31 -1.42
C VAL A 39 -9.31 8.96 -2.88
N GLN A 40 -8.24 8.97 -3.67
CA GLN A 40 -8.23 8.64 -5.09
C GLN A 40 -7.31 7.43 -5.33
N PRO A 41 -7.44 6.72 -6.46
CA PRO A 41 -6.60 5.56 -6.75
C PRO A 41 -5.10 5.84 -6.69
N HIS A 42 -4.66 7.04 -7.06
CA HIS A 42 -3.24 7.42 -7.03
C HIS A 42 -2.65 7.68 -5.62
N HIS A 43 -3.46 7.57 -4.57
CA HIS A 43 -3.01 7.70 -3.18
C HIS A 43 -2.57 6.38 -2.54
N SER A 44 -2.55 5.30 -3.31
CA SER A 44 -2.10 3.99 -2.81
C SER A 44 -1.33 3.23 -3.88
N TRP A 45 -0.28 2.54 -3.46
CA TRP A 45 0.46 1.63 -4.33
C TRP A 45 -0.34 0.36 -4.57
N ASN A 46 -0.33 -0.10 -5.82
CA ASN A 46 -0.90 -1.37 -6.23
C ASN A 46 0.18 -2.40 -6.53
N SER A 47 -0.22 -3.66 -6.55
CA SER A 47 0.59 -4.75 -7.08
C SER A 47 -0.29 -5.73 -7.84
N ASN A 48 0.10 -6.06 -9.06
CA ASN A 48 -0.63 -7.00 -9.92
C ASN A 48 0.04 -8.39 -9.98
N PHE A 49 1.04 -8.65 -9.13
CA PHE A 49 1.70 -9.95 -9.07
C PHE A 49 0.75 -11.04 -8.54
N ASN A 50 0.58 -12.10 -9.30
CA ASN A 50 -0.40 -13.16 -9.03
C ASN A 50 -0.27 -13.80 -7.64
N ILE A 51 0.96 -14.07 -7.19
CA ILE A 51 1.19 -14.67 -5.86
C ILE A 51 0.66 -13.74 -4.76
N GLY A 52 0.97 -12.45 -4.81
CA GLY A 52 0.46 -11.48 -3.84
C GLY A 52 -1.06 -11.40 -3.86
N ARG A 53 -1.66 -11.38 -5.04
CA ARG A 53 -3.12 -11.34 -5.21
C ARG A 53 -3.82 -12.55 -4.59
N ILE A 54 -3.28 -13.75 -4.80
CA ILE A 54 -3.84 -15.00 -4.25
C ILE A 54 -3.67 -15.02 -2.72
N VAL A 55 -2.45 -14.77 -2.22
CA VAL A 55 -2.13 -14.87 -0.78
C VAL A 55 -2.84 -13.79 0.04
N LEU A 56 -3.00 -12.58 -0.51
CA LEU A 56 -3.62 -11.43 0.17
C LEU A 56 -5.05 -11.16 -0.33
N TYR A 57 -5.72 -12.13 -0.92
CA TYR A 57 -7.14 -12.05 -1.32
C TYR A 57 -7.46 -10.78 -2.14
N GLU A 58 -6.69 -10.50 -3.21
CA GLU A 58 -6.81 -9.30 -4.06
C GLU A 58 -6.54 -7.96 -3.34
N LEU A 59 -6.20 -7.96 -2.06
CA LEU A 59 -5.92 -6.73 -1.30
C LEU A 59 -4.76 -5.93 -1.88
N THR A 60 -3.92 -6.57 -2.71
CA THR A 60 -2.86 -5.90 -3.46
C THR A 60 -3.36 -4.87 -4.48
N ARG A 61 -4.67 -4.87 -4.78
CA ARG A 61 -5.39 -3.82 -5.51
C ARG A 61 -5.93 -2.77 -4.54
N HIS A 62 -5.05 -2.30 -3.69
CA HIS A 62 -5.36 -1.49 -2.52
C HIS A 62 -6.00 -0.14 -2.87
N SER A 63 -5.64 0.43 -4.00
CA SER A 63 -6.21 1.68 -4.46
C SER A 63 -7.72 1.60 -4.71
N ASP A 64 -8.21 0.51 -5.28
CA ASP A 64 -9.64 0.32 -5.51
C ASP A 64 -10.40 0.04 -4.20
N HIS A 65 -9.76 -0.66 -3.27
CA HIS A 65 -10.30 -0.87 -1.93
C HIS A 65 -10.51 0.47 -1.20
N HIS A 66 -9.54 1.36 -1.21
CA HIS A 66 -9.68 2.68 -0.59
C HIS A 66 -10.62 3.62 -1.34
N PHE A 67 -10.63 3.55 -2.67
CA PHE A 67 -11.52 4.38 -3.49
C PHE A 67 -12.99 4.04 -3.25
N LYS A 68 -13.32 2.75 -3.08
CA LYS A 68 -14.68 2.27 -2.81
C LYS A 68 -14.68 1.12 -1.79
N ALA A 69 -14.56 1.46 -0.51
CA ALA A 69 -14.44 0.50 0.59
C ALA A 69 -15.61 -0.51 0.72
N SER A 70 -16.78 -0.23 0.13
CA SER A 70 -17.92 -1.16 0.10
C SER A 70 -17.78 -2.27 -0.95
N LYS A 71 -16.75 -2.21 -1.79
CA LYS A 71 -16.52 -3.19 -2.86
C LYS A 71 -15.95 -4.47 -2.28
N LYS A 72 -16.47 -5.62 -2.69
CA LYS A 72 -15.95 -6.92 -2.26
C LYS A 72 -14.56 -7.14 -2.84
N TYR A 73 -13.64 -7.78 -2.07
CA TYR A 73 -12.26 -8.00 -2.49
C TYR A 73 -12.13 -8.76 -3.81
N GLN A 74 -13.04 -9.71 -4.08
CA GLN A 74 -13.00 -10.55 -5.30
C GLN A 74 -13.18 -9.75 -6.61
N VAL A 75 -13.75 -8.56 -6.53
CA VAL A 75 -14.06 -7.71 -7.70
C VAL A 75 -13.29 -6.40 -7.72
N LEU A 76 -12.17 -6.33 -6.98
CA LEU A 76 -11.29 -5.18 -7.00
C LEU A 76 -10.57 -5.08 -8.35
N ASN A 77 -10.52 -3.87 -8.89
CA ASN A 77 -9.90 -3.55 -10.16
C ASN A 77 -8.50 -2.94 -9.97
N SER A 78 -7.66 -3.10 -10.96
CA SER A 78 -6.44 -2.31 -11.08
C SER A 78 -6.79 -0.99 -11.75
N HIS A 79 -6.31 0.13 -11.19
CA HIS A 79 -6.43 1.46 -11.77
C HIS A 79 -5.10 1.86 -12.40
N GLU A 80 -5.12 2.30 -13.65
CA GLU A 80 -3.91 2.74 -14.36
C GLU A 80 -3.28 3.99 -13.73
N GLU A 81 -4.11 4.81 -13.07
CA GLU A 81 -3.67 6.01 -12.35
C GLU A 81 -2.88 5.70 -11.09
N SER A 82 -2.98 4.45 -10.58
CA SER A 82 -2.32 4.06 -9.34
C SER A 82 -0.87 3.69 -9.61
N PRO A 83 0.07 4.20 -8.80
CA PRO A 83 1.44 3.73 -8.88
C PRO A 83 1.52 2.25 -8.54
N THR A 84 2.37 1.53 -9.25
CA THR A 84 2.54 0.08 -9.07
C THR A 84 3.89 -0.22 -8.44
N LEU A 85 3.88 -1.06 -7.41
CA LEU A 85 5.10 -1.55 -6.78
C LEU A 85 5.95 -2.33 -7.80
N PRO A 86 7.26 -2.07 -7.89
CA PRO A 86 8.15 -2.75 -8.84
C PRO A 86 8.35 -4.23 -8.51
N LEU A 87 8.07 -4.59 -7.26
CA LEU A 87 8.14 -5.95 -6.72
C LEU A 87 6.78 -6.33 -6.13
N GLY A 88 6.48 -7.62 -6.08
CA GLY A 88 5.30 -8.11 -5.35
C GLY A 88 5.37 -7.81 -3.84
N TYR A 89 4.25 -7.89 -3.16
CA TYR A 89 4.15 -7.59 -1.72
C TYR A 89 5.19 -8.33 -0.85
N PRO A 90 5.41 -9.65 -0.98
CA PRO A 90 6.40 -10.34 -0.16
C PRO A 90 7.81 -9.74 -0.28
N ALA A 91 8.23 -9.44 -1.52
CA ALA A 91 9.54 -8.85 -1.76
C ALA A 91 9.61 -7.39 -1.29
N SER A 92 8.52 -6.63 -1.41
CA SER A 92 8.43 -5.25 -0.92
C SER A 92 8.47 -5.19 0.61
N ILE A 93 7.84 -6.14 1.31
CA ILE A 93 7.93 -6.27 2.77
C ILE A 93 9.39 -6.50 3.18
N LEU A 94 10.08 -7.47 2.58
CA LEU A 94 11.50 -7.73 2.88
C LEU A 94 12.38 -6.51 2.56
N LEU A 95 12.12 -5.84 1.44
CA LEU A 95 12.86 -4.65 1.04
C LEU A 95 12.67 -3.50 2.04
N SER A 96 11.46 -3.32 2.58
CA SER A 96 11.14 -2.26 3.54
C SER A 96 11.85 -2.42 4.89
N LEU A 97 12.25 -3.64 5.24
CA LEU A 97 13.06 -3.91 6.44
C LEU A 97 14.49 -3.40 6.33
N VAL A 98 14.93 -2.98 5.13
CA VAL A 98 16.23 -2.38 4.87
C VAL A 98 16.02 -0.95 4.32
N PRO A 99 15.77 0.06 5.18
CA PRO A 99 15.34 1.39 4.77
C PRO A 99 16.21 2.07 3.71
N PRO A 100 17.57 2.01 3.76
CA PRO A 100 18.39 2.64 2.72
C PRO A 100 18.12 2.05 1.33
N LEU A 101 17.89 0.74 1.25
CA LEU A 101 17.60 0.06 0.00
C LEU A 101 16.17 0.35 -0.48
N TRP A 102 15.22 0.36 0.45
CA TRP A 102 13.84 0.78 0.19
C TRP A 102 13.79 2.16 -0.45
N PHE A 103 14.41 3.15 0.17
CA PHE A 103 14.43 4.52 -0.33
C PHE A 103 15.09 4.63 -1.70
N LYS A 104 16.17 3.91 -1.93
CA LYS A 104 16.86 3.89 -3.23
C LYS A 104 15.98 3.34 -4.35
N VAL A 105 15.14 2.34 -4.06
CA VAL A 105 14.28 1.68 -5.05
C VAL A 105 12.97 2.44 -5.24
N ILE A 106 12.32 2.87 -4.16
CA ILE A 106 10.95 3.40 -4.24
C ILE A 106 10.91 4.92 -4.48
N ASN A 107 11.83 5.71 -3.90
CA ASN A 107 11.80 7.16 -4.09
C ASN A 107 11.79 7.62 -5.56
N PRO A 108 12.54 7.01 -6.49
CA PRO A 108 12.46 7.37 -7.89
C PRO A 108 11.06 7.19 -8.51
N LEU A 109 10.30 6.21 -8.01
CA LEU A 109 9.00 5.81 -8.54
C LEU A 109 7.83 6.62 -7.96
N VAL A 110 8.05 7.34 -6.85
CA VAL A 110 7.02 8.24 -6.30
C VAL A 110 6.67 9.31 -7.34
N PRO A 111 5.37 9.53 -7.63
CA PRO A 111 4.93 10.52 -8.61
C PRO A 111 5.52 11.91 -8.34
N LYS A 112 5.96 12.59 -9.39
CA LYS A 112 6.60 13.93 -9.25
C LYS A 112 5.67 14.96 -8.61
N SER A 113 4.37 14.83 -8.81
CA SER A 113 3.35 15.69 -8.19
C SER A 113 3.24 15.54 -6.67
N MET A 114 3.83 14.49 -6.10
CA MET A 114 3.77 14.16 -4.67
C MET A 114 5.11 14.32 -3.93
N LYS A 115 6.17 14.63 -4.67
CA LYS A 115 7.54 14.87 -4.12
C LYS A 115 7.68 16.23 -3.43
#